data_1c0c5caf6ea79a9ea10f857e79372ded
#
_entry.id   1c0c5caf6ea79a9ea10f857e79372ded
#
_cell.length_a   1.000
_cell.length_b   1.000
_cell.length_c   1.000
_cell.angle_alpha   90.00
_cell.angle_beta   90.00
_cell.angle_gamma   90.00
#
_symmetry.space_group_name_H-M   'P 1'
#
loop_
_entity.id
_entity.type
_entity.pdbx_description
1 polymer ?
#
loop_
_entity_poly.entity_id
_entity_poly.type
_entity_poly.pdbx_seq_one_letter_code
_entity_poly.pdbx_strand_id
1 'polypeptide(L)'
;MALALPIRPLTRNRPFADWLVNANDCPNRGHFAKPCKVLYDSLDVDAFPRRSTSSLDGAVEVASTRKETPKQELAHYLAKYDPAIARIARAALALLRKRLPGSTEMVYDNYNALAIGFGPGEKVSEAILSIAVYPRWVSLFFLQGSRLKDPAGLLKGSGTRVRHIVLREARDISSKDIDALIAAALAAAKAPIDPKVKRRLIIKSVSAKQRPRRPV
;
A
#
# COMPACT_ATOMS: atom_id res chain seq x y z
N MET A 1 -38.27 23.11 20.32
CA MET A 1 -38.03 23.07 18.87
C MET A 1 -36.53 22.83 18.67
N ALA A 2 -36.15 21.62 18.34
CA ALA A 2 -34.75 21.25 18.08
C ALA A 2 -34.55 21.19 16.56
N LEU A 3 -33.68 22.04 16.03
CA LEU A 3 -33.31 22.10 14.62
C LEU A 3 -32.35 20.95 14.30
N ALA A 4 -32.81 19.99 13.50
CA ALA A 4 -32.01 18.93 12.93
C ALA A 4 -31.10 19.50 11.84
N LEU A 5 -29.76 19.34 12.00
CA LEU A 5 -28.78 19.66 10.97
C LEU A 5 -28.78 18.56 9.90
N PRO A 6 -28.67 18.90 8.61
CA PRO A 6 -28.69 17.94 7.51
C PRO A 6 -27.40 17.11 7.48
N ILE A 7 -27.57 15.79 7.45
CA ILE A 7 -26.49 14.81 7.24
C ILE A 7 -26.02 14.96 5.79
N ARG A 8 -24.78 15.40 5.59
CA ARG A 8 -24.14 15.42 4.28
C ARG A 8 -23.89 13.99 3.78
N PRO A 9 -24.24 13.64 2.53
CA PRO A 9 -23.93 12.34 1.98
C PRO A 9 -22.43 12.15 1.81
N LEU A 10 -21.92 11.01 2.32
CA LEU A 10 -20.54 10.56 2.15
C LEU A 10 -20.27 10.36 0.65
N THR A 11 -19.39 11.15 0.08
CA THR A 11 -18.95 11.05 -1.31
C THR A 11 -18.25 9.70 -1.56
N ARG A 12 -18.70 9.01 -2.58
CA ARG A 12 -18.50 7.58 -2.89
C ARG A 12 -17.15 7.22 -3.53
N ASN A 13 -16.17 8.12 -3.58
CA ASN A 13 -14.89 7.90 -4.27
C ASN A 13 -13.71 8.42 -3.43
N ARG A 14 -13.30 7.65 -2.41
CA ARG A 14 -11.97 7.85 -1.83
C ARG A 14 -10.97 6.95 -2.56
N PRO A 15 -9.81 7.49 -3.02
CA PRO A 15 -8.76 6.68 -3.62
C PRO A 15 -8.21 5.66 -2.62
N PHE A 16 -7.74 4.53 -3.10
CA PHE A 16 -7.19 3.41 -2.30
C PHE A 16 -6.11 3.84 -1.32
N ALA A 17 -5.34 4.89 -1.65
CA ALA A 17 -4.34 5.48 -0.77
C ALA A 17 -4.94 6.00 0.54
N ASP A 18 -6.16 6.54 0.55
CA ASP A 18 -6.83 7.05 1.76
C ASP A 18 -7.31 5.93 2.70
N TRP A 19 -7.53 4.72 2.17
CA TRP A 19 -7.91 3.55 2.95
C TRP A 19 -6.78 3.01 3.82
N LEU A 20 -5.54 3.14 3.35
CA LEU A 20 -4.34 2.70 4.08
C LEU A 20 -3.91 3.70 5.16
N VAL A 21 -4.38 4.93 5.10
CA VAL A 21 -4.03 6.00 6.07
C VAL A 21 -4.87 5.92 7.35
N ASN A 22 -6.06 5.32 7.31
CA ASN A 22 -6.98 5.22 8.45
C ASN A 22 -6.86 3.92 9.25
N ALA A 23 -5.69 3.29 9.29
CA ALA A 23 -5.42 2.19 10.23
C ALA A 23 -5.21 2.75 11.65
N ASN A 24 -6.27 3.33 12.25
CA ASN A 24 -6.32 3.73 13.65
C ASN A 24 -6.49 2.54 14.63
N ASP A 25 -6.38 1.31 14.16
CA ASP A 25 -6.32 0.12 15.01
C ASP A 25 -4.86 -0.31 15.26
N CYS A 26 -4.11 0.54 15.95
CA CYS A 26 -2.84 0.15 16.53
C CYS A 26 -3.12 -0.73 17.77
N PRO A 27 -2.58 -1.97 17.87
CA PRO A 27 -2.85 -2.87 19.01
C PRO A 27 -2.15 -2.47 20.31
N ASN A 28 -1.73 -1.21 20.46
CA ASN A 28 -1.09 -0.73 21.68
C ASN A 28 -1.62 0.66 22.04
N ARG A 29 -2.84 0.73 22.61
CA ARG A 29 -3.33 1.92 23.32
C ARG A 29 -2.83 1.91 24.76
N GLY A 30 -1.62 2.40 24.95
CA GLY A 30 -1.23 3.01 26.21
C GLY A 30 -1.16 4.53 26.00
N HIS A 31 -2.13 5.27 26.58
CA HIS A 31 -2.13 6.71 26.83
C HIS A 31 -1.61 7.63 25.70
N PHE A 32 -2.52 8.27 24.96
CA PHE A 32 -2.66 9.71 24.75
C PHE A 32 -3.70 9.97 23.63
N ALA A 33 -4.83 10.51 24.04
CA ALA A 33 -5.89 10.99 23.16
C ALA A 33 -5.52 12.36 22.58
N LYS A 34 -5.51 12.48 21.22
CA LYS A 34 -5.93 13.69 20.49
C LYS A 34 -6.13 13.34 19.01
N PRO A 35 -7.25 13.75 18.37
CA PRO A 35 -7.48 13.49 16.94
C PRO A 35 -6.62 14.44 16.10
N CYS A 36 -5.83 13.88 15.20
CA CYS A 36 -5.05 14.65 14.23
C CYS A 36 -5.97 15.15 13.12
N LYS A 37 -6.33 16.43 13.18
CA LYS A 37 -7.05 17.17 12.16
C LYS A 37 -6.05 17.53 11.06
N VAL A 38 -6.11 16.87 9.90
CA VAL A 38 -5.32 17.26 8.74
C VAL A 38 -6.10 18.31 7.97
N LEU A 39 -5.62 19.56 8.05
CA LEU A 39 -6.01 20.67 7.19
C LEU A 39 -5.53 20.37 5.76
N TYR A 40 -6.48 20.42 4.84
CA TYR A 40 -6.26 20.41 3.40
C TYR A 40 -6.32 21.89 2.95
N ASP A 41 -5.17 22.50 2.74
CA ASP A 41 -5.09 23.82 2.10
C ASP A 41 -4.52 23.68 0.68
N SER A 42 -5.18 24.42 -0.18
CA SER A 42 -5.02 24.61 -1.62
C SER A 42 -3.57 24.72 -2.07
N LEU A 43 -3.23 24.04 -3.16
CA LEU A 43 -2.04 24.32 -3.95
C LEU A 43 -2.47 24.99 -5.25
N ASP A 44 -2.23 26.30 -5.34
CA ASP A 44 -2.19 27.07 -6.56
C ASP A 44 -1.05 26.58 -7.46
N VAL A 45 -1.42 26.23 -8.67
CA VAL A 45 -0.49 25.90 -9.76
C VAL A 45 -0.34 27.15 -10.63
N ASP A 46 0.62 28.04 -10.30
CA ASP A 46 1.20 28.97 -11.26
C ASP A 46 2.35 29.75 -10.63
N ALA A 47 3.61 29.40 -10.97
CA ALA A 47 4.75 30.27 -11.10
C ALA A 47 6.05 29.49 -11.35
N PHE A 48 6.38 29.25 -12.61
CA PHE A 48 7.76 28.93 -12.99
C PHE A 48 8.42 30.14 -13.64
N PRO A 49 9.51 30.69 -13.11
CA PRO A 49 10.33 31.64 -13.86
C PRO A 49 11.29 30.88 -14.78
N ARG A 50 11.23 31.23 -16.06
CA ARG A 50 12.24 30.84 -17.07
C ARG A 50 13.58 31.50 -16.70
N ARG A 51 14.64 30.70 -16.60
CA ARG A 51 16.00 31.20 -16.59
C ARG A 51 16.73 30.84 -17.88
N SER A 52 17.34 31.85 -18.41
CA SER A 52 18.16 31.94 -19.61
C SER A 52 19.44 31.14 -19.52
N THR A 53 19.84 30.67 -20.69
CA THR A 53 21.09 29.98 -21.04
C THR A 53 22.30 30.87 -20.84
N SER A 54 23.36 30.36 -20.19
CA SER A 54 24.72 30.74 -20.43
C SER A 54 25.61 29.51 -20.45
N SER A 55 26.33 29.40 -21.56
CA SER A 55 27.30 28.39 -21.92
C SER A 55 28.51 28.45 -21.00
N LEU A 56 28.93 27.32 -20.45
CA LEU A 56 30.32 27.07 -20.06
C LEU A 56 30.65 25.60 -20.33
N ASP A 57 31.58 25.41 -21.27
CA ASP A 57 32.20 24.15 -21.62
C ASP A 57 32.94 23.56 -20.40
N GLY A 58 32.51 22.44 -19.90
CA GLY A 58 33.22 21.58 -19.00
C GLY A 58 32.75 20.15 -19.28
N ALA A 59 33.60 19.31 -19.83
CA ALA A 59 33.36 17.92 -20.09
C ALA A 59 33.10 17.20 -18.75
N VAL A 60 31.83 17.21 -18.31
CA VAL A 60 31.33 16.35 -17.26
C VAL A 60 30.93 15.06 -17.95
N GLU A 61 31.70 14.01 -17.69
CA GLU A 61 31.38 12.62 -17.99
C GLU A 61 29.95 12.34 -17.59
N VAL A 62 29.06 12.29 -18.59
CA VAL A 62 27.63 12.01 -18.41
C VAL A 62 27.52 10.56 -17.97
N ALA A 63 27.57 10.32 -16.66
CA ALA A 63 27.15 9.08 -16.09
C ALA A 63 25.71 8.84 -16.60
N SER A 64 25.59 7.93 -17.55
CA SER A 64 24.33 7.49 -18.15
C SER A 64 23.36 7.15 -17.01
N THR A 65 22.43 8.03 -16.71
CA THR A 65 21.36 7.82 -15.74
C THR A 65 20.42 6.73 -16.28
N ARG A 66 20.89 5.48 -16.17
CA ARG A 66 20.07 4.31 -16.51
C ARG A 66 18.83 4.36 -15.62
N LYS A 67 17.70 4.71 -16.20
CA LYS A 67 16.39 4.77 -15.51
C LYS A 67 16.18 3.47 -14.77
N GLU A 68 16.02 3.53 -13.45
CA GLU A 68 15.80 2.35 -12.62
C GLU A 68 14.55 1.59 -13.09
N THR A 69 14.64 0.26 -13.06
CA THR A 69 13.48 -0.56 -13.34
C THR A 69 12.53 -0.55 -12.14
N PRO A 70 11.21 -0.72 -12.32
CA PRO A 70 10.26 -0.78 -11.20
C PRO A 70 10.63 -1.81 -10.12
N LYS A 71 11.31 -2.89 -10.52
CA LYS A 71 11.81 -3.91 -9.59
C LYS A 71 12.95 -3.39 -8.72
N GLN A 72 13.86 -2.60 -9.28
CA GLN A 72 14.96 -1.96 -8.55
C GLN A 72 14.42 -0.89 -7.61
N GLU A 73 13.47 -0.07 -8.07
CA GLU A 73 12.81 0.93 -7.24
C GLU A 73 12.10 0.30 -6.02
N LEU A 74 11.32 -0.78 -6.23
CA LEU A 74 10.69 -1.49 -5.12
C LEU A 74 11.73 -2.07 -4.14
N ALA A 75 12.84 -2.61 -4.64
CA ALA A 75 13.92 -3.11 -3.79
C ALA A 75 14.55 -1.97 -2.97
N HIS A 76 14.72 -0.79 -3.58
CA HIS A 76 15.20 0.42 -2.93
C HIS A 76 14.24 0.90 -1.82
N TYR A 77 12.93 0.92 -2.10
CA TYR A 77 11.93 1.30 -1.07
C TYR A 77 11.95 0.34 0.12
N LEU A 78 12.06 -0.96 -0.11
CA LEU A 78 12.16 -1.97 0.96
C LEU A 78 13.46 -1.87 1.76
N ALA A 79 14.56 -1.40 1.17
CA ALA A 79 15.84 -1.22 1.85
C ALA A 79 15.82 -0.07 2.88
N LYS A 80 14.86 0.86 2.76
CA LYS A 80 14.67 1.95 3.74
C LYS A 80 14.18 1.45 5.11
N TYR A 81 13.56 0.27 5.16
CA TYR A 81 13.00 -0.31 6.39
C TYR A 81 14.05 -1.07 7.21
N ASP A 82 13.69 -1.37 8.46
CA ASP A 82 14.48 -2.27 9.29
C ASP A 82 14.64 -3.64 8.58
N PRO A 83 15.83 -4.28 8.65
CA PRO A 83 16.09 -5.56 7.99
C PRO A 83 15.09 -6.66 8.34
N ALA A 84 14.60 -6.70 9.60
CA ALA A 84 13.59 -7.68 10.02
C ALA A 84 12.24 -7.42 9.33
N ILE A 85 11.80 -6.17 9.27
CA ILE A 85 10.56 -5.76 8.59
C ILE A 85 10.67 -6.00 7.09
N ALA A 86 11.79 -5.62 6.48
CA ALA A 86 12.04 -5.85 5.06
C ALA A 86 12.04 -7.35 4.70
N ARG A 87 12.54 -8.22 5.60
CA ARG A 87 12.52 -9.69 5.42
C ARG A 87 11.08 -10.22 5.41
N ILE A 88 10.23 -9.79 6.35
CA ILE A 88 8.81 -10.17 6.38
C ILE A 88 8.12 -9.72 5.09
N ALA A 89 8.32 -8.48 4.68
CA ALA A 89 7.73 -7.95 3.46
C ALA A 89 8.17 -8.72 2.20
N ARG A 90 9.47 -9.05 2.07
CA ARG A 90 9.98 -9.85 0.94
C ARG A 90 9.40 -11.26 0.93
N ALA A 91 9.26 -11.91 2.08
CA ALA A 91 8.64 -13.23 2.18
C ALA A 91 7.17 -13.19 1.75
N ALA A 92 6.42 -12.21 2.23
CA ALA A 92 5.04 -12.00 1.84
C ALA A 92 4.89 -11.73 0.33
N LEU A 93 5.74 -10.87 -0.25
CA LEU A 93 5.78 -10.63 -1.69
C LEU A 93 6.08 -11.90 -2.49
N ALA A 94 7.08 -12.69 -2.06
CA ALA A 94 7.47 -13.91 -2.74
C ALA A 94 6.31 -14.93 -2.76
N LEU A 95 5.62 -15.12 -1.64
CA LEU A 95 4.48 -16.01 -1.55
C LEU A 95 3.31 -15.53 -2.40
N LEU A 96 2.92 -14.25 -2.30
CA LEU A 96 1.82 -13.72 -3.10
C LEU A 96 2.13 -13.80 -4.60
N ARG A 97 3.36 -13.55 -5.01
CA ARG A 97 3.80 -13.72 -6.40
C ARG A 97 3.65 -15.16 -6.92
N LYS A 98 3.84 -16.14 -6.03
CA LYS A 98 3.62 -17.55 -6.34
C LYS A 98 2.13 -17.90 -6.43
N ARG A 99 1.31 -17.30 -5.56
CA ARG A 99 -0.13 -17.55 -5.47
C ARG A 99 -0.97 -16.81 -6.49
N LEU A 100 -0.47 -15.66 -6.99
CA LEU A 100 -1.15 -14.80 -7.95
C LEU A 100 -0.35 -14.66 -9.25
N PRO A 101 -0.12 -15.76 -10.00
CA PRO A 101 0.49 -15.66 -11.33
C PRO A 101 -0.37 -14.75 -12.21
N GLY A 102 0.26 -13.95 -13.06
CA GLY A 102 -0.46 -13.02 -13.94
C GLY A 102 -0.93 -11.71 -13.29
N SER A 103 -0.76 -11.54 -11.98
CA SER A 103 -1.19 -10.31 -11.31
C SER A 103 -0.38 -9.09 -11.73
N THR A 104 -1.04 -7.93 -11.66
CA THR A 104 -0.38 -6.62 -11.69
C THR A 104 -0.11 -6.16 -10.25
N GLU A 105 1.17 -5.89 -9.96
CA GLU A 105 1.62 -5.33 -8.69
C GLU A 105 1.62 -3.80 -8.80
N MET A 106 0.80 -3.13 -8.00
CA MET A 106 0.68 -1.67 -7.96
C MET A 106 1.34 -1.15 -6.70
N VAL A 107 2.45 -0.41 -6.85
CA VAL A 107 3.26 0.10 -5.73
C VAL A 107 2.92 1.56 -5.45
N TYR A 108 2.71 1.87 -4.18
CA TYR A 108 2.46 3.20 -3.64
C TYR A 108 3.40 3.43 -2.46
N ASP A 109 4.39 4.30 -2.61
CA ASP A 109 5.26 4.71 -1.50
C ASP A 109 4.64 5.94 -0.83
N ASN A 110 3.66 5.71 0.04
CA ASN A 110 2.86 6.73 0.71
C ASN A 110 3.59 7.32 1.93
N TYR A 111 3.03 8.39 2.52
CA TYR A 111 3.59 9.02 3.71
C TYR A 111 3.87 8.04 4.86
N ASN A 112 2.90 7.20 5.23
CA ASN A 112 2.99 6.31 6.40
C ASN A 112 3.53 4.92 6.10
N ALA A 113 3.35 4.40 4.88
CA ALA A 113 3.64 3.02 4.54
C ALA A 113 3.95 2.84 3.05
N LEU A 114 4.70 1.80 2.74
CA LEU A 114 4.83 1.28 1.38
C LEU A 114 3.72 0.26 1.15
N ALA A 115 2.81 0.54 0.23
CA ALA A 115 1.71 -0.34 -0.12
C ALA A 115 1.93 -1.00 -1.47
N ILE A 116 1.69 -2.31 -1.56
CA ILE A 116 1.79 -3.09 -2.79
C ILE A 116 0.47 -3.83 -2.98
N GLY A 117 -0.37 -3.37 -3.92
CA GLY A 117 -1.63 -4.00 -4.28
C GLY A 117 -1.47 -5.04 -5.36
N PHE A 118 -2.30 -6.08 -5.32
CA PHE A 118 -2.34 -7.18 -6.29
C PHE A 118 -3.73 -7.27 -6.91
N GLY A 119 -3.81 -7.19 -8.22
CA GLY A 119 -5.07 -7.27 -8.96
C GLY A 119 -4.87 -7.77 -10.40
N PRO A 120 -5.97 -7.96 -11.16
CA PRO A 120 -5.91 -8.40 -12.56
C PRO A 120 -5.32 -7.33 -13.48
N GLY A 121 -5.44 -6.06 -13.12
CA GLY A 121 -5.00 -4.94 -13.94
C GLY A 121 -4.52 -3.75 -13.11
N GLU A 122 -4.48 -2.58 -13.73
CA GLU A 122 -3.99 -1.34 -13.12
C GLU A 122 -5.04 -0.58 -12.31
N LYS A 123 -6.29 -1.05 -12.30
CA LYS A 123 -7.37 -0.41 -11.56
C LYS A 123 -7.31 -0.79 -10.09
N VAL A 124 -7.14 0.20 -9.24
CA VAL A 124 -7.07 0.06 -7.79
C VAL A 124 -8.33 -0.59 -7.20
N SER A 125 -9.50 -0.28 -7.78
CA SER A 125 -10.79 -0.84 -7.35
C SER A 125 -10.93 -2.34 -7.58
N GLU A 126 -10.10 -2.92 -8.44
CA GLU A 126 -10.07 -4.35 -8.78
C GLU A 126 -8.98 -5.11 -8.00
N ALA A 127 -8.20 -4.41 -7.18
CA ALA A 127 -7.21 -5.06 -6.33
C ALA A 127 -7.90 -6.02 -5.36
N ILE A 128 -7.33 -7.20 -5.17
CA ILE A 128 -7.87 -8.29 -4.34
C ILE A 128 -7.18 -8.29 -2.98
N LEU A 129 -5.86 -8.25 -3.01
CA LEU A 129 -4.98 -8.26 -1.84
C LEU A 129 -4.03 -7.07 -1.88
N SER A 130 -3.51 -6.66 -0.73
CA SER A 130 -2.42 -5.70 -0.65
C SER A 130 -1.52 -6.01 0.55
N ILE A 131 -0.21 -5.76 0.39
CA ILE A 131 0.72 -5.70 1.50
C ILE A 131 0.96 -4.23 1.83
N ALA A 132 0.91 -3.88 3.12
CA ALA A 132 1.38 -2.60 3.60
C ALA A 132 2.53 -2.80 4.59
N VAL A 133 3.66 -2.17 4.28
CA VAL A 133 4.88 -2.19 5.08
C VAL A 133 4.95 -0.90 5.89
N TYR A 134 4.83 -1.02 7.20
CA TYR A 134 4.97 0.08 8.16
C TYR A 134 6.36 0.03 8.81
N PRO A 135 6.81 1.09 9.49
CA PRO A 135 8.12 1.10 10.14
C PRO A 135 8.33 -0.03 11.17
N ARG A 136 7.26 -0.55 11.78
CA ARG A 136 7.33 -1.53 12.89
C ARG A 136 6.65 -2.87 12.60
N TRP A 137 5.87 -2.99 11.51
CA TRP A 137 5.16 -4.22 11.16
C TRP A 137 4.80 -4.28 9.68
N VAL A 138 4.38 -5.45 9.24
CA VAL A 138 3.82 -5.70 7.91
C VAL A 138 2.39 -6.18 8.06
N SER A 139 1.48 -5.70 7.22
CA SER A 139 0.09 -6.16 7.20
C SER A 139 -0.28 -6.69 5.83
N LEU A 140 -0.99 -7.82 5.81
CA LEU A 140 -1.68 -8.35 4.63
C LEU A 140 -3.13 -7.88 4.67
N PHE A 141 -3.56 -7.14 3.66
CA PHE A 141 -4.92 -6.62 3.52
C PHE A 141 -5.72 -7.44 2.52
N PHE A 142 -6.95 -7.74 2.90
CA PHE A 142 -8.00 -8.35 2.09
C PHE A 142 -9.02 -7.27 1.75
N LEU A 143 -9.10 -6.84 0.48
CA LEU A 143 -9.89 -5.65 0.12
C LEU A 143 -11.41 -5.90 0.18
N GLN A 144 -11.84 -7.16 0.16
CA GLN A 144 -13.21 -7.59 0.40
C GLN A 144 -13.29 -8.51 1.65
N GLY A 145 -12.38 -8.31 2.61
CA GLY A 145 -12.19 -9.21 3.75
C GLY A 145 -13.40 -9.38 4.65
N SER A 146 -14.32 -8.40 4.71
CA SER A 146 -15.56 -8.50 5.49
C SER A 146 -16.51 -9.61 5.01
N ARG A 147 -16.32 -10.12 3.80
CA ARG A 147 -17.14 -11.20 3.20
C ARG A 147 -16.49 -12.57 3.36
N LEU A 148 -15.27 -12.64 3.85
CA LEU A 148 -14.54 -13.89 4.00
C LEU A 148 -14.95 -14.58 5.30
N LYS A 149 -15.10 -15.91 5.25
CA LYS A 149 -15.24 -16.74 6.43
C LYS A 149 -13.88 -16.87 7.10
N ASP A 150 -13.80 -16.54 8.37
CA ASP A 150 -12.58 -16.55 9.17
C ASP A 150 -12.77 -17.35 10.45
N PRO A 151 -12.76 -18.70 10.38
CA PRO A 151 -12.97 -19.55 11.55
C PRO A 151 -11.85 -19.41 12.59
N ALA A 152 -10.65 -19.00 12.17
CA ALA A 152 -9.49 -18.81 13.06
C ALA A 152 -9.46 -17.41 13.72
N GLY A 153 -10.36 -16.49 13.35
CA GLY A 153 -10.42 -15.14 13.92
C GLY A 153 -9.18 -14.28 13.65
N LEU A 154 -8.52 -14.49 12.52
CA LEU A 154 -7.27 -13.79 12.17
C LEU A 154 -7.50 -12.40 11.60
N LEU A 155 -8.66 -12.18 10.94
CA LEU A 155 -8.99 -10.96 10.26
C LEU A 155 -9.34 -9.85 11.24
N LYS A 156 -8.58 -8.76 11.20
CA LYS A 156 -8.77 -7.56 12.03
C LYS A 156 -9.33 -6.41 11.21
N GLY A 157 -9.97 -5.46 11.91
CA GLY A 157 -10.51 -4.22 11.35
C GLY A 157 -12.03 -4.17 11.40
N SER A 158 -12.57 -2.97 11.62
CA SER A 158 -13.99 -2.67 11.78
C SER A 158 -14.64 -2.05 10.53
N GLY A 159 -13.85 -1.84 9.47
CA GLY A 159 -14.34 -1.24 8.22
C GLY A 159 -15.40 -2.09 7.51
N THR A 160 -16.19 -1.49 6.64
CA THR A 160 -17.30 -2.15 5.93
C THR A 160 -16.83 -3.20 4.91
N ARG A 161 -15.59 -3.14 4.43
CA ARG A 161 -15.10 -4.00 3.35
C ARG A 161 -13.74 -4.63 3.64
N VAL A 162 -12.79 -3.85 4.10
CA VAL A 162 -11.39 -4.25 4.22
C VAL A 162 -11.14 -4.94 5.57
N ARG A 163 -10.35 -6.01 5.56
CA ARG A 163 -9.78 -6.65 6.74
C ARG A 163 -8.29 -6.83 6.53
N HIS A 164 -7.56 -6.99 7.62
CA HIS A 164 -6.11 -7.20 7.55
C HIS A 164 -5.65 -8.21 8.58
N ILE A 165 -4.46 -8.77 8.32
CA ILE A 165 -3.72 -9.61 9.24
C ILE A 165 -2.35 -8.98 9.43
N VAL A 166 -1.91 -8.82 10.67
CA VAL A 166 -0.53 -8.36 10.98
C VAL A 166 0.39 -9.55 10.93
N LEU A 167 1.41 -9.48 10.09
CA LEU A 167 2.46 -10.50 9.99
C LEU A 167 3.57 -10.15 10.97
N ARG A 168 3.82 -11.02 11.93
CA ARG A 168 4.88 -10.88 12.95
C ARG A 168 6.20 -11.41 12.46
N GLU A 169 6.14 -12.50 11.67
CA GLU A 169 7.30 -13.21 11.16
C GLU A 169 7.11 -13.56 9.67
N ALA A 170 8.22 -13.86 8.99
CA ALA A 170 8.20 -14.24 7.59
C ALA A 170 7.42 -15.54 7.31
N ARG A 171 7.37 -16.45 8.28
CA ARG A 171 6.65 -17.72 8.17
C ARG A 171 5.13 -17.57 8.30
N ASP A 172 4.64 -16.53 8.94
CA ASP A 172 3.20 -16.34 9.19
C ASP A 172 2.40 -16.38 7.90
N ILE A 173 2.93 -15.76 6.83
CA ILE A 173 2.26 -15.71 5.53
C ILE A 173 2.02 -17.10 4.93
N SER A 174 2.77 -18.13 5.37
CA SER A 174 2.68 -19.51 4.89
C SER A 174 1.79 -20.39 5.75
N SER A 175 1.11 -19.84 6.77
CA SER A 175 0.19 -20.61 7.60
C SER A 175 -1.02 -21.10 6.77
N LYS A 176 -1.55 -22.28 7.12
CA LYS A 176 -2.70 -22.88 6.41
C LYS A 176 -3.93 -21.98 6.44
N ASP A 177 -4.16 -21.29 7.56
CA ASP A 177 -5.33 -20.43 7.72
C ASP A 177 -5.24 -19.18 6.83
N ILE A 178 -4.05 -18.54 6.77
CA ILE A 178 -3.82 -17.39 5.87
C ILE A 178 -3.91 -17.84 4.42
N ASP A 179 -3.39 -19.01 4.09
CA ASP A 179 -3.48 -19.59 2.76
C ASP A 179 -4.93 -19.83 2.33
N ALA A 180 -5.76 -20.38 3.21
CA ALA A 180 -7.19 -20.56 2.98
C ALA A 180 -7.92 -19.22 2.76
N LEU A 181 -7.57 -18.19 3.53
CA LEU A 181 -8.13 -16.85 3.36
C LEU A 181 -7.70 -16.21 2.03
N ILE A 182 -6.46 -16.41 1.60
CA ILE A 182 -5.99 -15.95 0.28
C ILE A 182 -6.77 -16.66 -0.83
N ALA A 183 -6.93 -17.97 -0.76
CA ALA A 183 -7.69 -18.75 -1.73
C ALA A 183 -9.15 -18.29 -1.79
N ALA A 184 -9.78 -18.09 -0.64
CA ALA A 184 -11.16 -17.58 -0.56
C ALA A 184 -11.30 -16.17 -1.15
N ALA A 185 -10.32 -15.29 -0.91
CA ALA A 185 -10.32 -13.93 -1.48
C ALA A 185 -10.20 -13.95 -3.00
N LEU A 186 -9.37 -14.85 -3.56
CA LEU A 186 -9.23 -15.02 -5.00
C LEU A 186 -10.51 -15.58 -5.63
N ALA A 187 -11.14 -16.57 -5.00
CA ALA A 187 -12.40 -17.13 -5.47
C ALA A 187 -13.57 -16.13 -5.44
N ALA A 188 -13.56 -15.22 -4.46
CA ALA A 188 -14.59 -14.17 -4.31
C ALA A 188 -14.32 -12.91 -5.17
N ALA A 189 -13.21 -12.86 -5.90
CA ALA A 189 -12.83 -11.70 -6.69
C ALA A 189 -13.82 -11.46 -7.84
N LYS A 190 -14.27 -10.21 -8.01
CA LYS A 190 -15.16 -9.82 -9.12
C LYS A 190 -14.46 -9.90 -10.49
N ALA A 191 -13.18 -9.58 -10.51
CA ALA A 191 -12.33 -9.67 -11.69
C ALA A 191 -11.20 -10.66 -11.36
N PRO A 192 -11.23 -11.89 -11.90
CA PRO A 192 -10.21 -12.89 -11.64
C PRO A 192 -8.89 -12.50 -12.31
N ILE A 193 -7.78 -12.96 -11.72
CA ILE A 193 -6.45 -12.82 -12.33
C ILE A 193 -6.28 -13.97 -13.33
N ASP A 194 -5.93 -13.64 -14.57
CA ASP A 194 -5.57 -14.62 -15.57
C ASP A 194 -4.11 -15.07 -15.37
N PRO A 195 -3.85 -16.33 -15.01
CA PRO A 195 -2.49 -16.81 -14.77
C PRO A 195 -1.61 -16.86 -16.02
N LYS A 196 -2.20 -16.80 -17.22
CA LYS A 196 -1.49 -16.81 -18.52
C LYS A 196 -0.90 -15.43 -18.85
N VAL A 197 -1.40 -14.36 -18.26
CA VAL A 197 -0.90 -13.01 -18.47
C VAL A 197 0.45 -12.85 -17.78
N LYS A 198 1.38 -12.13 -18.43
CA LYS A 198 2.68 -11.83 -17.82
C LYS A 198 2.49 -10.88 -16.63
N ARG A 199 3.02 -11.27 -15.47
CA ARG A 199 3.02 -10.43 -14.27
C ARG A 199 3.69 -9.08 -14.56
N ARG A 200 3.09 -8.00 -14.08
CA ARG A 200 3.57 -6.62 -14.21
C ARG A 200 3.79 -6.01 -12.84
N LEU A 201 4.79 -5.15 -12.73
CA LEU A 201 5.03 -4.31 -11.55
C LEU A 201 5.06 -2.86 -12.00
N ILE A 202 4.26 -2.02 -11.35
CA ILE A 202 4.05 -0.62 -11.71
C ILE A 202 4.17 0.24 -10.46
N ILE A 203 5.01 1.27 -10.53
CA ILE A 203 5.05 2.32 -9.49
C ILE A 203 3.96 3.32 -9.83
N LYS A 204 2.93 3.39 -8.97
CA LYS A 204 1.75 4.27 -9.18
C LYS A 204 1.96 5.66 -8.60
N SER A 205 2.55 5.74 -7.41
CA SER A 205 2.84 7.03 -6.78
C SER A 205 3.94 6.93 -5.73
N VAL A 206 4.67 8.03 -5.60
CA VAL A 206 5.67 8.23 -4.55
C VAL A 206 5.37 9.55 -3.87
N SER A 207 5.12 9.53 -2.57
CA SER A 207 4.84 10.73 -1.79
C SER A 207 6.10 11.57 -1.62
N ALA A 208 6.02 12.88 -1.87
CA ALA A 208 7.13 13.81 -1.68
C ALA A 208 7.61 13.88 -0.24
N LYS A 209 6.68 13.71 0.73
CA LYS A 209 7.00 13.61 2.16
C LYS A 209 6.77 12.17 2.62
N GLN A 210 7.72 11.64 3.37
CA GLN A 210 7.67 10.29 3.92
C GLN A 210 8.04 10.31 5.40
N ARG A 211 7.29 9.56 6.19
CA ARG A 211 7.66 9.28 7.58
C ARG A 211 8.92 8.42 7.61
N PRO A 212 9.83 8.58 8.60
CA PRO A 212 10.96 7.68 8.77
C PRO A 212 10.53 6.21 8.71
N ARG A 213 11.22 5.42 7.89
CA ARG A 213 10.89 4.00 7.65
C ARG A 213 11.52 3.09 8.71
N ARG A 214 12.41 3.63 9.54
CA ARG A 214 12.95 2.95 10.73
C ARG A 214 12.46 3.67 11.97
N PRO A 215 12.13 2.94 13.05
CA PRO A 215 11.89 3.57 14.34
C PRO A 215 13.14 4.31 14.78
N VAL A 216 13.00 5.52 15.28
CA VAL A 216 14.04 6.24 16.00
C VAL A 216 14.01 5.77 17.42
#